data_28651ebd5b6061903fe52ed0ba64c7c6
#
_entry.id   28651ebd5b6061903fe52ed0ba64c7c6
#
_cell.length_a   1.000
_cell.length_b   1.000
_cell.length_c   1.000
_cell.angle_alpha   90.00
_cell.angle_beta   90.00
_cell.angle_gamma   90.00
#
_symmetry.space_group_name_H-M   'P 1'
#
loop_
_entity.id
_entity.type
_entity.pdbx_description
1 polymer ?
#
loop_
_entity_poly.entity_id
_entity_poly.type
_entity_poly.pdbx_seq_one_letter_code
_entity_poly.pdbx_strand_id
1 'polypeptide(L)'
;VAALCFKSGNSVILKGGSEAFYSNLILSNLFRKSLKKNNVDENFVQFINIRNRNVVTFLLTKMNKYIDIMIPRGGKGLVKKVQDLSNVPTIGHLEGVCHTYVDKDANPNIAEKVIINAKLRNTAICGATETILFHEKIVKKIGNQILMSLEKNGCKIIGDTKIRKSYHRKIKRASIKDWSKEYLSPIVSVKSVKNLDESIMHINKFGTMHTDCIITQNTKSAKKFLNEV
;
A
#
# COMPACT_ATOMS: atom_id res chain seq x y z
N VAL A 1 -14.18 -4.90 -7.26
CA VAL A 1 -14.96 -3.64 -7.13
C VAL A 1 -16.44 -3.92 -7.37
N ALA A 2 -16.86 -4.41 -8.57
CA ALA A 2 -18.28 -4.58 -8.92
C ALA A 2 -19.09 -5.36 -7.85
N ALA A 3 -18.59 -6.52 -7.40
CA ALA A 3 -19.28 -7.33 -6.39
C ALA A 3 -19.42 -6.61 -5.04
N LEU A 4 -18.44 -5.80 -4.64
CA LEU A 4 -18.52 -5.01 -3.41
C LEU A 4 -19.54 -3.87 -3.53
N CYS A 5 -19.54 -3.16 -4.66
CA CYS A 5 -20.55 -2.12 -4.92
C CYS A 5 -21.96 -2.72 -4.89
N PHE A 6 -22.18 -3.80 -5.64
CA PHE A 6 -23.47 -4.48 -5.66
C PHE A 6 -23.93 -4.96 -4.27
N LYS A 7 -23.02 -5.60 -3.50
CA LYS A 7 -23.32 -6.07 -2.14
C LYS A 7 -23.68 -4.95 -1.18
N SER A 8 -23.18 -3.73 -1.39
CA SER A 8 -23.49 -2.53 -0.61
C SER A 8 -24.66 -1.70 -1.18
N GLY A 9 -25.36 -2.21 -2.20
CA GLY A 9 -26.49 -1.52 -2.82
C GLY A 9 -26.13 -0.39 -3.78
N ASN A 10 -24.86 -0.30 -4.19
CA ASN A 10 -24.38 0.75 -5.09
C ASN A 10 -24.27 0.24 -6.53
N SER A 11 -24.69 1.05 -7.49
CA SER A 11 -24.37 0.84 -8.91
C SER A 11 -22.91 1.16 -9.19
N VAL A 12 -22.35 0.55 -10.24
CA VAL A 12 -20.94 0.77 -10.62
C VAL A 12 -20.77 0.91 -12.11
N ILE A 13 -20.00 1.93 -12.51
CA ILE A 13 -19.53 2.13 -13.89
C ILE A 13 -18.07 1.69 -13.96
N LEU A 14 -17.78 0.66 -14.75
CA LEU A 14 -16.44 0.10 -14.92
C LEU A 14 -15.79 0.65 -16.18
N LYS A 15 -14.55 1.13 -16.07
CA LYS A 15 -13.68 1.51 -17.19
C LYS A 15 -12.33 0.78 -17.01
N GLY A 16 -12.14 -0.27 -17.78
CA GLY A 16 -10.90 -1.03 -17.78
C GLY A 16 -9.78 -0.42 -18.62
N GLY A 17 -8.53 -0.89 -18.41
CA GLY A 17 -7.39 -0.59 -19.26
C GLY A 17 -7.55 -1.21 -20.66
N SER A 18 -6.85 -0.65 -21.65
CA SER A 18 -6.88 -1.12 -23.03
C SER A 18 -6.27 -2.50 -23.22
N GLU A 19 -5.29 -2.84 -22.39
CA GLU A 19 -4.55 -4.12 -22.39
C GLU A 19 -5.44 -5.31 -22.02
N ALA A 20 -6.42 -5.11 -21.14
CA ALA A 20 -7.33 -6.16 -20.68
C ALA A 20 -8.78 -5.95 -21.16
N PHE A 21 -8.97 -5.21 -22.22
CA PHE A 21 -10.28 -4.76 -22.68
C PHE A 21 -11.27 -5.91 -22.90
N TYR A 22 -10.88 -6.94 -23.65
CA TYR A 22 -11.77 -8.06 -23.95
C TYR A 22 -12.10 -8.91 -22.72
N SER A 23 -11.14 -9.14 -21.85
CA SER A 23 -11.36 -9.85 -20.58
C SER A 23 -12.34 -9.08 -19.68
N ASN A 24 -12.16 -7.75 -19.58
CA ASN A 24 -13.06 -6.89 -18.81
C ASN A 24 -14.47 -6.88 -19.39
N LEU A 25 -14.61 -6.84 -20.72
CA LEU A 25 -15.89 -6.88 -21.42
C LEU A 25 -16.64 -8.19 -21.14
N ILE A 26 -15.94 -9.32 -21.28
CA ILE A 26 -16.53 -10.65 -21.03
C ILE A 26 -16.97 -10.78 -19.56
N LEU A 27 -16.11 -10.42 -18.61
CA LEU A 27 -16.44 -10.48 -17.18
C LEU A 27 -17.62 -9.58 -16.81
N SER A 28 -17.67 -8.37 -17.36
CA SER A 28 -18.81 -7.46 -17.16
C SER A 28 -20.10 -8.06 -17.72
N ASN A 29 -20.07 -8.62 -18.92
CA ASN A 29 -21.24 -9.26 -19.53
C ASN A 29 -21.72 -10.49 -18.75
N LEU A 30 -20.80 -11.29 -18.21
CA LEU A 30 -21.15 -12.41 -17.35
C LEU A 30 -21.81 -11.95 -16.05
N PHE A 31 -21.31 -10.88 -15.45
CA PHE A 31 -21.90 -10.30 -14.25
C PHE A 31 -23.34 -9.80 -14.53
N ARG A 32 -23.53 -9.04 -15.60
CA ARG A 32 -24.84 -8.54 -16.06
C ARG A 32 -25.84 -9.67 -16.34
N LYS A 33 -25.39 -10.72 -17.06
CA LYS A 33 -26.22 -11.92 -17.29
C LYS A 33 -26.64 -12.61 -15.98
N SER A 34 -25.74 -12.68 -15.01
CA SER A 34 -26.06 -13.23 -13.68
C SER A 34 -27.09 -12.41 -12.94
N LEU A 35 -26.98 -11.07 -12.97
CA LEU A 35 -27.99 -10.19 -12.38
C LEU A 35 -29.37 -10.44 -13.01
N LYS A 36 -29.44 -10.40 -14.33
CA LYS A 36 -30.70 -10.64 -15.08
C LYS A 36 -31.30 -12.02 -14.76
N LYS A 37 -30.49 -13.07 -14.68
CA LYS A 37 -30.94 -14.42 -14.32
C LYS A 37 -31.57 -14.49 -12.93
N ASN A 38 -31.17 -13.59 -12.02
CA ASN A 38 -31.67 -13.51 -10.66
C ASN A 38 -32.72 -12.40 -10.46
N ASN A 39 -33.34 -11.91 -11.55
CA ASN A 39 -34.34 -10.83 -11.54
C ASN A 39 -33.85 -9.52 -10.90
N VAL A 40 -32.57 -9.22 -11.06
CA VAL A 40 -31.95 -7.97 -10.63
C VAL A 40 -31.62 -7.12 -11.86
N ASP A 41 -31.82 -5.81 -11.76
CA ASP A 41 -31.51 -4.90 -12.87
C ASP A 41 -30.01 -5.01 -13.24
N GLU A 42 -29.76 -5.36 -14.50
CA GLU A 42 -28.40 -5.49 -15.02
C GLU A 42 -27.63 -4.17 -15.05
N ASN A 43 -28.31 -3.02 -14.96
CA ASN A 43 -27.70 -1.70 -14.92
C ASN A 43 -26.99 -1.37 -13.61
N PHE A 44 -27.12 -2.20 -12.57
CA PHE A 44 -26.22 -2.10 -11.40
C PHE A 44 -24.75 -2.21 -11.77
N VAL A 45 -24.42 -2.92 -12.87
CA VAL A 45 -23.05 -3.02 -13.37
C VAL A 45 -23.01 -2.58 -14.82
N GLN A 46 -22.36 -1.45 -15.06
CA GLN A 46 -22.17 -0.88 -16.39
C GLN A 46 -20.71 -0.93 -16.78
N PHE A 47 -20.41 -1.16 -18.05
CA PHE A 47 -19.06 -1.19 -18.59
C PHE A 47 -18.92 -0.23 -19.76
N ILE A 48 -17.92 0.65 -19.70
CA ILE A 48 -17.62 1.59 -20.77
C ILE A 48 -16.83 0.86 -21.87
N ASN A 49 -17.52 0.53 -22.93
CA ASN A 49 -17.01 -0.15 -24.10
C ASN A 49 -16.31 0.81 -25.09
N ILE A 50 -15.49 1.73 -24.59
CA ILE A 50 -14.74 2.70 -25.39
C ILE A 50 -13.28 2.67 -24.95
N ARG A 51 -12.35 2.41 -25.90
CA ARG A 51 -10.92 2.34 -25.60
C ARG A 51 -10.25 3.70 -25.47
N ASN A 52 -10.87 4.75 -26.02
CA ASN A 52 -10.29 6.09 -26.02
C ASN A 52 -10.08 6.61 -24.59
N ARG A 53 -8.87 7.10 -24.31
CA ARG A 53 -8.49 7.66 -23.00
C ARG A 53 -9.22 8.97 -22.66
N ASN A 54 -9.74 9.69 -23.66
CA ASN A 54 -10.52 10.92 -23.45
C ASN A 54 -11.82 10.66 -22.69
N VAL A 55 -12.37 9.45 -22.76
CA VAL A 55 -13.53 9.03 -21.96
C VAL A 55 -13.26 9.19 -20.47
N VAL A 56 -12.04 8.88 -20.00
CA VAL A 56 -11.69 9.08 -18.59
C VAL A 56 -11.80 10.56 -18.22
N THR A 57 -11.27 11.46 -19.05
CA THR A 57 -11.37 12.90 -18.80
C THR A 57 -12.84 13.36 -18.78
N PHE A 58 -13.67 12.86 -19.70
CA PHE A 58 -15.10 13.15 -19.71
C PHE A 58 -15.79 12.70 -18.41
N LEU A 59 -15.54 11.46 -17.97
CA LEU A 59 -16.08 10.95 -16.69
C LEU A 59 -15.70 11.83 -15.51
N LEU A 60 -14.43 12.29 -15.46
CA LEU A 60 -13.90 13.10 -14.38
C LEU A 60 -14.49 14.52 -14.34
N THR A 61 -14.76 15.11 -15.51
CA THR A 61 -15.05 16.55 -15.60
C THR A 61 -16.51 16.88 -15.95
N LYS A 62 -17.27 15.93 -16.53
CA LYS A 62 -18.63 16.18 -17.04
C LYS A 62 -19.70 15.29 -16.44
N MET A 63 -19.33 14.29 -15.62
CA MET A 63 -20.28 13.31 -15.09
C MET A 63 -20.57 13.49 -13.59
N ASN A 64 -20.24 14.62 -13.02
CA ASN A 64 -20.43 14.93 -11.59
C ASN A 64 -21.90 14.90 -11.11
N LYS A 65 -22.86 14.96 -12.02
CA LYS A 65 -24.30 14.78 -11.70
C LYS A 65 -24.74 13.31 -11.62
N TYR A 66 -23.90 12.38 -12.11
CA TYR A 66 -24.22 10.96 -12.27
C TYR A 66 -23.29 10.03 -11.53
N ILE A 67 -22.14 10.53 -11.07
CA ILE A 67 -21.11 9.76 -10.36
C ILE A 67 -20.86 10.42 -9.02
N ASP A 68 -21.13 9.69 -7.95
CA ASP A 68 -20.94 10.18 -6.58
C ASP A 68 -19.48 10.06 -6.12
N ILE A 69 -18.77 8.99 -6.59
CA ILE A 69 -17.41 8.72 -6.18
C ILE A 69 -16.60 8.03 -7.29
N MET A 70 -15.34 8.40 -7.41
CA MET A 70 -14.39 7.80 -8.35
C MET A 70 -13.30 7.03 -7.60
N ILE A 71 -13.07 5.78 -8.02
CA ILE A 71 -12.03 4.92 -7.44
C ILE A 71 -11.01 4.58 -8.54
N PRO A 72 -9.92 5.34 -8.67
CA PRO A 72 -8.88 5.03 -9.65
C PRO A 72 -8.11 3.76 -9.26
N ARG A 73 -7.90 2.89 -10.25
CA ARG A 73 -7.06 1.70 -10.15
C ARG A 73 -6.09 1.66 -11.32
N GLY A 74 -4.80 1.77 -11.05
CA GLY A 74 -3.75 1.80 -12.07
C GLY A 74 -2.47 2.47 -11.57
N GLY A 75 -1.56 2.75 -12.47
CA GLY A 75 -0.28 3.39 -12.13
C GLY A 75 -0.43 4.85 -11.69
N LYS A 76 0.63 5.38 -11.07
CA LYS A 76 0.71 6.74 -10.49
C LYS A 76 0.19 7.83 -11.41
N GLY A 77 0.49 7.75 -12.72
CA GLY A 77 0.05 8.75 -13.70
C GLY A 77 -1.47 8.83 -13.85
N LEU A 78 -2.18 7.69 -13.80
CA LEU A 78 -3.65 7.67 -13.83
C LEU A 78 -4.22 8.24 -12.55
N VAL A 79 -3.73 7.79 -11.39
CA VAL A 79 -4.23 8.24 -10.08
C VAL A 79 -4.04 9.74 -9.94
N LYS A 80 -2.85 10.26 -10.29
CA LYS A 80 -2.57 11.70 -10.29
C LYS A 80 -3.52 12.46 -11.21
N LYS A 81 -3.69 11.99 -12.47
CA LYS A 81 -4.63 12.60 -13.41
C LYS A 81 -6.05 12.66 -12.84
N VAL A 82 -6.49 11.62 -12.15
CA VAL A 82 -7.82 11.58 -11.52
C VAL A 82 -7.90 12.62 -10.40
N GLN A 83 -6.91 12.69 -9.53
CA GLN A 83 -6.88 13.66 -8.42
C GLN A 83 -6.83 15.11 -8.91
N ASP A 84 -6.06 15.38 -9.97
CA ASP A 84 -5.86 16.73 -10.50
C ASP A 84 -7.09 17.25 -11.29
N LEU A 85 -7.84 16.37 -11.95
CA LEU A 85 -8.91 16.76 -12.88
C LEU A 85 -10.33 16.44 -12.42
N SER A 86 -10.50 15.65 -11.36
CA SER A 86 -11.84 15.18 -10.99
C SER A 86 -12.68 16.25 -10.32
N ASN A 87 -13.86 16.49 -10.88
CA ASN A 87 -14.95 17.24 -10.26
C ASN A 87 -15.85 16.34 -9.38
N VAL A 88 -15.48 15.08 -9.24
CA VAL A 88 -16.16 14.06 -8.43
C VAL A 88 -15.24 13.65 -7.27
N PRO A 89 -15.74 13.43 -6.05
CA PRO A 89 -14.93 12.91 -4.95
C PRO A 89 -14.17 11.64 -5.35
N THR A 90 -12.90 11.54 -4.95
CA THR A 90 -12.05 10.42 -5.34
C THR A 90 -11.52 9.66 -4.12
N ILE A 91 -11.52 8.32 -4.20
CA ILE A 91 -10.83 7.45 -3.24
C ILE A 91 -9.68 6.76 -3.96
N GLY A 92 -8.46 7.18 -3.67
CA GLY A 92 -7.25 6.59 -4.23
C GLY A 92 -6.00 7.13 -3.54
N HIS A 93 -4.91 6.40 -3.69
CA HIS A 93 -3.60 6.80 -3.19
C HIS A 93 -2.58 6.81 -4.34
N LEU A 94 -1.60 7.71 -4.27
CA LEU A 94 -0.52 7.83 -5.26
C LEU A 94 0.61 6.85 -4.98
N GLU A 95 0.95 6.67 -3.73
CA GLU A 95 2.09 5.87 -3.26
C GLU A 95 1.74 5.16 -1.95
N GLY A 96 2.34 3.98 -1.74
CA GLY A 96 2.26 3.22 -0.50
C GLY A 96 3.64 3.16 0.18
N VAL A 97 4.04 4.21 0.90
CA VAL A 97 5.27 4.18 1.71
C VAL A 97 4.93 3.62 3.09
N CYS A 98 4.88 2.30 3.16
CA CYS A 98 4.43 1.57 4.35
C CYS A 98 5.58 1.30 5.32
N HIS A 99 5.30 1.39 6.62
CA HIS A 99 6.28 1.19 7.68
C HIS A 99 5.95 0.01 8.57
N THR A 100 6.98 -0.66 9.05
CA THR A 100 6.86 -1.64 10.13
C THR A 100 7.79 -1.25 11.27
N TYR A 101 7.24 -0.88 12.42
CA TYR A 101 8.00 -0.62 13.63
C TYR A 101 8.09 -1.87 14.50
N VAL A 102 9.30 -2.24 14.88
CA VAL A 102 9.59 -3.33 15.80
C VAL A 102 9.98 -2.73 17.14
N ASP A 103 9.07 -2.87 18.10
CA ASP A 103 9.25 -2.35 19.45
C ASP A 103 10.23 -3.21 20.26
N LYS A 104 10.76 -2.65 21.36
CA LYS A 104 11.64 -3.38 22.30
C LYS A 104 10.98 -4.63 22.90
N ASP A 105 9.65 -4.59 23.04
CA ASP A 105 8.83 -5.67 23.61
C ASP A 105 8.27 -6.61 22.52
N ALA A 106 8.85 -6.62 21.32
CA ALA A 106 8.45 -7.52 20.24
C ALA A 106 8.92 -8.95 20.46
N ASN A 107 8.07 -9.93 20.11
CA ASN A 107 8.52 -11.32 20.01
C ASN A 107 9.42 -11.49 18.78
N PRO A 108 10.67 -11.97 18.91
CA PRO A 108 11.62 -12.06 17.81
C PRO A 108 11.15 -12.92 16.64
N ASN A 109 10.55 -14.07 16.93
CA ASN A 109 10.10 -15.03 15.90
C ASN A 109 8.90 -14.49 15.11
N ILE A 110 7.98 -13.79 15.80
CA ILE A 110 6.84 -13.14 15.17
C ILE A 110 7.35 -11.97 14.31
N ALA A 111 8.25 -11.15 14.84
CA ALA A 111 8.81 -10.00 14.13
C ALA A 111 9.49 -10.42 12.83
N GLU A 112 10.31 -11.46 12.84
CA GLU A 112 10.97 -11.98 11.64
C GLU A 112 9.95 -12.47 10.60
N LYS A 113 8.99 -13.31 11.00
CA LYS A 113 7.96 -13.85 10.08
C LYS A 113 7.11 -12.73 9.47
N VAL A 114 6.68 -11.77 10.28
CA VAL A 114 5.86 -10.64 9.82
C VAL A 114 6.63 -9.79 8.82
N ILE A 115 7.87 -9.40 9.11
CA ILE A 115 8.67 -8.54 8.24
C ILE A 115 8.98 -9.24 6.91
N ILE A 116 9.42 -10.50 6.94
CA ILE A 116 9.68 -11.27 5.72
C ILE A 116 8.43 -11.35 4.85
N ASN A 117 7.28 -11.68 5.44
CA ASN A 117 6.02 -11.74 4.71
C ASN A 117 5.60 -10.36 4.19
N ALA A 118 5.61 -9.33 5.03
CA ALA A 118 5.18 -7.97 4.67
C ALA A 118 6.03 -7.33 3.58
N LYS A 119 7.34 -7.68 3.49
CA LYS A 119 8.21 -7.17 2.42
C LYS A 119 8.26 -8.06 1.20
N LEU A 120 8.34 -9.39 1.36
CA LEU A 120 8.77 -10.28 0.27
C LEU A 120 7.67 -11.16 -0.33
N ARG A 121 6.50 -11.28 0.30
CA ARG A 121 5.38 -12.03 -0.28
C ARG A 121 4.99 -11.53 -1.68
N ASN A 122 4.94 -10.22 -1.83
CA ASN A 122 4.75 -9.55 -3.12
C ASN A 122 5.29 -8.11 -3.01
N THR A 123 6.47 -7.88 -3.54
CA THR A 123 7.16 -6.59 -3.44
C THR A 123 6.52 -5.48 -4.29
N ALA A 124 5.67 -5.85 -5.26
CA ALA A 124 5.06 -4.90 -6.19
C ALA A 124 3.69 -4.37 -5.73
N ILE A 125 3.19 -4.77 -4.56
CA ILE A 125 1.95 -4.23 -4.01
C ILE A 125 2.21 -3.01 -3.13
N CYS A 126 1.27 -2.07 -3.16
CA CYS A 126 1.30 -0.82 -2.39
C CYS A 126 1.34 -1.01 -0.86
N GLY A 127 0.92 -2.16 -0.34
CA GLY A 127 0.97 -2.50 1.09
C GLY A 127 2.24 -3.21 1.54
N ALA A 128 3.24 -3.38 0.65
CA ALA A 128 4.52 -3.97 1.04
C ALA A 128 5.30 -3.01 1.95
N THR A 129 5.94 -3.53 3.00
CA THR A 129 6.79 -2.72 3.87
C THR A 129 7.96 -2.12 3.08
N GLU A 130 8.08 -0.79 3.09
CA GLU A 130 9.16 -0.06 2.43
C GLU A 130 10.20 0.47 3.41
N THR A 131 9.80 0.70 4.66
CA THR A 131 10.70 1.10 5.74
C THR A 131 10.46 0.27 6.99
N ILE A 132 11.56 -0.25 7.58
CA ILE A 132 11.56 -0.92 8.87
C ILE A 132 12.20 -0.01 9.90
N LEU A 133 11.51 0.22 11.02
CA LEU A 133 12.01 0.97 12.16
C LEU A 133 12.28 -0.01 13.30
N PHE A 134 13.50 -0.07 13.80
CA PHE A 134 13.84 -0.87 14.97
C PHE A 134 14.05 0.02 16.20
N HIS A 135 13.45 -0.35 17.31
CA HIS A 135 13.84 0.22 18.59
C HIS A 135 15.34 -0.05 18.84
N GLU A 136 16.12 0.97 19.23
CA GLU A 136 17.60 0.87 19.29
C GLU A 136 18.10 -0.25 20.21
N LYS A 137 17.36 -0.58 21.28
CA LYS A 137 17.75 -1.65 22.22
C LYS A 137 17.77 -3.05 21.60
N ILE A 138 17.04 -3.28 20.51
CA ILE A 138 16.91 -4.60 19.89
C ILE A 138 17.70 -4.75 18.58
N VAL A 139 18.28 -3.65 18.06
CA VAL A 139 18.98 -3.65 16.77
C VAL A 139 20.06 -4.73 16.69
N LYS A 140 20.94 -4.79 17.70
CA LYS A 140 22.08 -5.72 17.68
C LYS A 140 21.69 -7.19 17.70
N LYS A 141 20.57 -7.54 18.33
CA LYS A 141 20.14 -8.93 18.52
C LYS A 141 19.05 -9.28 17.52
N ILE A 142 17.86 -8.78 17.72
CA ILE A 142 16.68 -9.09 16.89
C ILE A 142 16.80 -8.44 15.48
N GLY A 143 17.19 -7.17 15.43
CA GLY A 143 17.33 -6.44 14.17
C GLY A 143 18.30 -7.13 13.21
N ASN A 144 19.51 -7.48 13.68
CA ASN A 144 20.50 -8.14 12.82
C ASN A 144 20.03 -9.51 12.33
N GLN A 145 19.33 -10.30 13.16
CA GLN A 145 18.75 -11.58 12.75
C GLN A 145 17.76 -11.38 11.60
N ILE A 146 16.84 -10.43 11.73
CA ILE A 146 15.84 -10.11 10.71
C ILE A 146 16.50 -9.62 9.41
N LEU A 147 17.51 -8.75 9.51
CA LEU A 147 18.24 -8.26 8.35
C LEU A 147 18.97 -9.37 7.60
N MET A 148 19.58 -10.31 8.32
CA MET A 148 20.20 -11.50 7.70
C MET A 148 19.16 -12.35 6.96
N SER A 149 18.00 -12.56 7.54
CA SER A 149 16.93 -13.31 6.90
C SER A 149 16.38 -12.60 5.65
N LEU A 150 16.25 -11.28 5.69
CA LEU A 150 15.88 -10.48 4.50
C LEU A 150 16.90 -10.62 3.37
N GLU A 151 18.21 -10.49 3.67
CA GLU A 151 19.28 -10.68 2.67
C GLU A 151 19.31 -12.10 2.10
N LYS A 152 19.16 -13.10 2.95
CA LYS A 152 19.09 -14.52 2.53
C LYS A 152 17.96 -14.75 1.52
N ASN A 153 16.86 -14.00 1.65
CA ASN A 153 15.73 -14.02 0.72
C ASN A 153 15.84 -12.98 -0.41
N GLY A 154 17.03 -12.45 -0.69
CA GLY A 154 17.31 -11.59 -1.84
C GLY A 154 16.91 -10.11 -1.67
N CYS A 155 16.59 -9.67 -0.45
CA CYS A 155 16.24 -8.28 -0.20
C CYS A 155 17.50 -7.41 0.00
N LYS A 156 17.59 -6.29 -0.70
CA LYS A 156 18.64 -5.29 -0.51
C LYS A 156 18.27 -4.36 0.65
N ILE A 157 19.23 -4.12 1.55
CA ILE A 157 19.05 -3.29 2.72
C ILE A 157 19.74 -1.94 2.53
N ILE A 158 19.02 -0.86 2.85
CA ILE A 158 19.54 0.50 2.90
C ILE A 158 19.37 0.98 4.34
N GLY A 159 20.46 1.22 5.06
CA GLY A 159 20.44 1.49 6.50
C GLY A 159 20.88 2.88 6.89
N ASP A 160 20.35 3.39 8.01
CA ASP A 160 20.90 4.56 8.67
C ASP A 160 22.30 4.30 9.24
N THR A 161 22.91 5.31 9.84
CA THR A 161 24.26 5.19 10.41
C THR A 161 24.33 4.17 11.56
N LYS A 162 23.31 4.07 12.41
CA LYS A 162 23.30 3.13 13.54
C LYS A 162 23.14 1.68 13.06
N ILE A 163 22.24 1.44 12.13
CA ILE A 163 22.05 0.11 11.50
C ILE A 163 23.34 -0.32 10.81
N ARG A 164 23.95 0.56 10.00
CA ARG A 164 25.22 0.26 9.29
C ARG A 164 26.39 -0.05 10.22
N LYS A 165 26.45 0.55 11.40
CA LYS A 165 27.50 0.27 12.40
C LYS A 165 27.25 -1.04 13.13
N SER A 166 25.99 -1.46 13.30
CA SER A 166 25.66 -2.68 14.03
C SER A 166 25.58 -3.92 13.15
N TYR A 167 25.36 -3.75 11.85
CA TYR A 167 25.19 -4.87 10.92
C TYR A 167 26.56 -5.38 10.44
N HIS A 168 26.71 -6.70 10.34
CA HIS A 168 27.99 -7.36 10.04
C HIS A 168 28.48 -7.20 8.59
N ARG A 169 27.59 -6.77 7.68
CA ARG A 169 27.91 -6.53 6.26
C ARG A 169 27.85 -5.05 5.92
N LYS A 170 28.60 -4.67 4.87
CA LYS A 170 28.55 -3.31 4.33
C LYS A 170 27.25 -3.13 3.53
N ILE A 171 26.33 -2.31 4.01
CA ILE A 171 25.10 -1.94 3.33
C ILE A 171 25.10 -0.47 2.92
N LYS A 172 24.26 -0.13 1.93
CA LYS A 172 24.15 1.25 1.44
C LYS A 172 23.62 2.17 2.55
N ARG A 173 24.16 3.41 2.60
CA ARG A 173 23.66 4.44 3.51
C ARG A 173 22.31 4.98 3.01
N ALA A 174 21.34 5.06 3.89
CA ALA A 174 20.07 5.72 3.61
C ALA A 174 20.27 7.25 3.50
N SER A 175 19.65 7.83 2.50
CA SER A 175 19.46 9.28 2.33
C SER A 175 18.07 9.68 2.80
N ILE A 176 17.81 10.99 2.89
CA ILE A 176 16.48 11.48 3.27
C ILE A 176 15.40 11.06 2.27
N LYS A 177 15.76 10.93 0.99
CA LYS A 177 14.86 10.49 -0.09
C LYS A 177 14.45 9.03 0.03
N ASP A 178 15.27 8.19 0.67
CA ASP A 178 14.98 6.77 0.84
C ASP A 178 13.83 6.54 1.85
N TRP A 179 13.59 7.48 2.76
CA TRP A 179 12.50 7.39 3.76
C TRP A 179 11.11 7.62 3.18
N SER A 180 11.00 8.35 2.07
CA SER A 180 9.74 8.62 1.37
C SER A 180 9.63 7.83 0.06
N LYS A 181 10.40 6.75 -0.10
CA LYS A 181 10.47 6.01 -1.36
C LYS A 181 9.69 4.72 -1.31
N GLU A 182 8.74 4.58 -2.21
CA GLU A 182 8.11 3.31 -2.55
C GLU A 182 8.99 2.57 -3.56
N TYR A 183 9.63 1.47 -3.15
CA TYR A 183 10.58 0.72 -3.99
C TYR A 183 9.89 -0.22 -4.98
N LEU A 184 8.75 -0.82 -4.59
CA LEU A 184 8.03 -1.84 -5.36
C LEU A 184 8.95 -2.99 -5.85
N SER A 185 9.96 -3.29 -5.07
CA SER A 185 11.04 -4.25 -5.39
C SER A 185 11.62 -4.81 -4.09
N PRO A 186 12.44 -5.87 -4.11
CA PRO A 186 13.07 -6.43 -2.93
C PRO A 186 14.19 -5.51 -2.38
N ILE A 187 13.81 -4.30 -2.02
CA ILE A 187 14.66 -3.28 -1.39
C ILE A 187 13.90 -2.72 -0.20
N VAL A 188 14.56 -2.50 0.93
CA VAL A 188 13.94 -1.94 2.13
C VAL A 188 14.87 -0.93 2.81
N SER A 189 14.31 0.19 3.26
CA SER A 189 14.99 1.15 4.13
C SER A 189 14.89 0.71 5.59
N VAL A 190 15.96 0.88 6.36
CA VAL A 190 16.00 0.46 7.77
C VAL A 190 16.60 1.55 8.64
N LYS A 191 15.89 1.91 9.70
CA LYS A 191 16.31 2.94 10.65
C LYS A 191 16.22 2.45 12.09
N SER A 192 17.17 2.87 12.92
CA SER A 192 17.12 2.73 14.37
C SER A 192 16.46 3.95 14.99
N VAL A 193 15.46 3.76 15.84
CA VAL A 193 14.76 4.80 16.59
C VAL A 193 14.92 4.60 18.09
N LYS A 194 14.92 5.67 18.86
CA LYS A 194 15.14 5.63 20.31
C LYS A 194 13.96 5.03 21.08
N ASN A 195 12.74 5.31 20.61
CA ASN A 195 11.50 4.93 21.27
C ASN A 195 10.33 4.94 20.27
N LEU A 196 9.13 4.63 20.77
CA LEU A 196 7.88 4.65 20.01
C LEU A 196 7.57 6.05 19.46
N ASP A 197 7.81 7.12 20.21
CA ASP A 197 7.50 8.49 19.77
C ASP A 197 8.33 8.89 18.55
N GLU A 198 9.62 8.55 18.53
CA GLU A 198 10.46 8.78 17.33
C GLU A 198 9.97 7.95 16.13
N SER A 199 9.45 6.75 16.36
CA SER A 199 8.89 5.95 15.27
C SER A 199 7.62 6.58 14.70
N ILE A 200 6.71 7.04 15.54
CA ILE A 200 5.48 7.73 15.16
C ILE A 200 5.80 9.02 14.39
N MET A 201 6.71 9.85 14.92
CA MET A 201 7.16 11.06 14.22
C MET A 201 7.76 10.74 12.84
N HIS A 202 8.52 9.66 12.72
CA HIS A 202 9.09 9.26 11.43
C HIS A 202 8.00 8.83 10.45
N ILE A 203 7.06 8.01 10.88
CA ILE A 203 5.94 7.52 10.06
C ILE A 203 5.08 8.71 9.59
N ASN A 204 4.66 9.57 10.51
CA ASN A 204 3.83 10.73 10.18
C ASN A 204 4.53 11.73 9.24
N LYS A 205 5.88 11.79 9.27
CA LYS A 205 6.67 12.65 8.38
C LYS A 205 6.87 12.06 6.98
N PHE A 206 7.09 10.76 6.86
CA PHE A 206 7.56 10.12 5.62
C PHE A 206 6.59 9.11 5.03
N GLY A 207 5.62 8.64 5.81
CA GLY A 207 4.56 7.73 5.38
C GLY A 207 3.51 8.42 4.52
N THR A 208 2.65 7.62 3.95
CA THR A 208 1.57 8.06 3.04
C THR A 208 0.18 7.72 3.59
N MET A 209 0.07 7.40 4.88
CA MET A 209 -1.20 6.99 5.54
C MET A 209 -1.86 5.81 4.83
N HIS A 210 -1.05 4.88 4.35
CA HIS A 210 -1.54 3.71 3.62
C HIS A 210 -1.63 2.47 4.50
N THR A 211 -0.48 1.96 4.95
CA THR A 211 -0.42 0.75 5.80
C THR A 211 0.83 0.85 6.67
N ASP A 212 0.61 1.02 7.96
CA ASP A 212 1.67 1.07 8.94
C ASP A 212 1.41 0.06 10.05
N CYS A 213 2.46 -0.53 10.62
CA CYS A 213 2.38 -1.65 11.54
C CYS A 213 3.33 -1.46 12.72
N ILE A 214 2.88 -1.85 13.91
CA ILE A 214 3.74 -2.06 15.09
C ILE A 214 3.78 -3.54 15.44
N ILE A 215 4.96 -4.05 15.77
CA ILE A 215 5.14 -5.39 16.32
C ILE A 215 5.57 -5.24 17.77
N THR A 216 4.69 -5.56 18.70
CA THR A 216 4.90 -5.44 20.15
C THR A 216 4.00 -6.39 20.93
N GLN A 217 4.44 -6.80 22.13
CA GLN A 217 3.61 -7.47 23.14
C GLN A 217 3.07 -6.46 24.17
N ASN A 218 3.49 -5.20 24.10
CA ASN A 218 3.07 -4.14 25.01
C ASN A 218 1.78 -3.48 24.52
N THR A 219 0.67 -3.75 25.20
CA THR A 219 -0.66 -3.23 24.84
C THR A 219 -0.75 -1.70 24.92
N LYS A 220 0.02 -1.05 25.79
CA LYS A 220 0.06 0.43 25.88
C LYS A 220 0.75 1.01 24.63
N SER A 221 1.89 0.41 24.23
CA SER A 221 2.58 0.80 22.99
C SER A 221 1.69 0.61 21.76
N ALA A 222 0.97 -0.54 21.68
CA ALA A 222 0.05 -0.82 20.59
C ALA A 222 -1.08 0.22 20.51
N LYS A 223 -1.76 0.52 21.63
CA LYS A 223 -2.83 1.51 21.69
C LYS A 223 -2.34 2.91 21.29
N LYS A 224 -1.18 3.33 21.81
CA LYS A 224 -0.61 4.62 21.44
C LYS A 224 -0.31 4.71 19.94
N PHE A 225 0.32 3.68 19.36
CA PHE A 225 0.60 3.62 17.92
C PHE A 225 -0.68 3.73 17.08
N LEU A 226 -1.72 2.96 17.42
CA LEU A 226 -3.00 2.97 16.68
C LEU A 226 -3.76 4.29 16.76
N ASN A 227 -3.50 5.10 17.78
CA ASN A 227 -4.15 6.40 17.93
C ASN A 227 -3.37 7.57 17.29
N GLU A 228 -2.07 7.40 17.05
CA GLU A 228 -1.20 8.50 16.66
C GLU A 228 -0.56 8.34 15.26
N VAL A 229 -0.79 7.17 14.59
CA VAL A 229 -0.34 6.87 13.22
C VAL A 229 -1.51 6.84 12.25
#